data_8ad170130e237ba6ab573a083ef4ba57
#
_entry.id   8ad170130e237ba6ab573a083ef4ba57
#
_cell.length_a   1.000
_cell.length_b   1.000
_cell.length_c   1.000
_cell.angle_alpha   90.00
_cell.angle_beta   90.00
_cell.angle_gamma   90.00
#
_symmetry.space_group_name_H-M   'P 1'
#
loop_
_entity.id
_entity.type
_entity.pdbx_description
1 polymer ?
#
loop_
_entity_poly.entity_id
_entity_poly.type
_entity_poly.pdbx_seq_one_letter_code
_entity_poly.pdbx_strand_id
1 'polypeptide(L)'
;PITPVINGAKSWYSFGPISIQPSEFMKIILILALSKVVARHNQFTFNKSFQSDLTLFFKIIGVSIIPMALILLQNDLGTTLVIYAIIAGIMLVSGITWRLLAPIFIAAIVIGSSIILTILFKPSLIENLLGIKMYQMGRINSWLDPYSYSSGDGYHLTESLKAIGSGQLFGKGYNHGEVYIPENHTDFIFSVIGEEMGF
;
A
#
# COMPACT_ATOMS: atom_id res chain seq x y z
N PRO A 1 -24.84 -1.14 -10.10
CA PRO A 1 -23.84 -0.39 -10.86
C PRO A 1 -23.88 1.10 -10.44
N ILE A 2 -23.50 1.36 -9.19
CA ILE A 2 -23.52 2.72 -8.61
C ILE A 2 -22.08 3.28 -8.54
N THR A 3 -21.11 2.42 -8.84
CA THR A 3 -19.68 2.76 -8.75
C THR A 3 -19.07 2.84 -10.14
N PRO A 4 -18.59 4.02 -10.57
CA PRO A 4 -17.78 4.13 -11.77
C PRO A 4 -16.48 3.34 -11.64
N VAL A 5 -15.97 2.82 -12.73
CA VAL A 5 -14.63 2.21 -12.78
C VAL A 5 -13.62 3.36 -12.91
N ILE A 6 -12.85 3.64 -11.87
CA ILE A 6 -11.80 4.65 -11.89
C ILE A 6 -10.46 3.91 -11.80
N ASN A 7 -9.58 4.12 -12.77
CA ASN A 7 -8.26 3.47 -12.84
C ASN A 7 -8.28 1.93 -12.71
N GLY A 8 -9.35 1.29 -13.24
CA GLY A 8 -9.50 -0.17 -13.20
C GLY A 8 -10.06 -0.73 -11.89
N ALA A 9 -10.31 0.08 -10.87
CA ALA A 9 -10.89 -0.30 -9.59
C ALA A 9 -12.32 0.23 -9.43
N LYS A 10 -13.19 -0.54 -8.73
CA LYS A 10 -14.56 -0.15 -8.40
C LYS A 10 -14.64 0.17 -6.91
N SER A 11 -13.85 1.13 -6.45
CA SER A 11 -13.69 1.42 -5.02
C SER A 11 -14.33 2.74 -4.56
N TRP A 12 -14.83 3.55 -5.50
CA TRP A 12 -15.36 4.88 -5.21
C TRP A 12 -16.87 4.98 -5.39
N TYR A 13 -17.54 5.57 -4.42
CA TYR A 13 -18.94 6.00 -4.53
C TYR A 13 -18.98 7.49 -4.82
N SER A 14 -19.46 7.89 -6.01
CA SER A 14 -19.56 9.29 -6.40
C SER A 14 -21.00 9.79 -6.20
N PHE A 15 -21.12 10.85 -5.38
CA PHE A 15 -22.37 11.56 -5.12
C PHE A 15 -22.23 13.00 -5.63
N GLY A 16 -22.28 13.18 -6.95
CA GLY A 16 -22.03 14.50 -7.57
C GLY A 16 -20.56 14.94 -7.38
N PRO A 17 -20.31 16.08 -6.73
CA PRO A 17 -18.96 16.59 -6.53
C PRO A 17 -18.16 15.87 -5.43
N ILE A 18 -18.82 15.01 -4.63
CA ILE A 18 -18.21 14.32 -3.50
C ILE A 18 -18.00 12.85 -3.86
N SER A 19 -16.79 12.35 -3.70
CA SER A 19 -16.46 10.94 -3.86
C SER A 19 -16.00 10.37 -2.52
N ILE A 20 -16.55 9.21 -2.13
CA ILE A 20 -16.22 8.55 -0.88
C ILE A 20 -15.69 7.15 -1.21
N GLN A 21 -14.56 6.79 -0.62
CA GLN A 21 -14.00 5.45 -0.70
C GLN A 21 -14.23 4.71 0.63
N PRO A 22 -15.09 3.68 0.69
CA PRO A 22 -15.39 2.97 1.93
C PRO A 22 -14.18 2.31 2.59
N SER A 23 -13.18 1.92 1.80
CA SER A 23 -11.95 1.32 2.31
C SER A 23 -11.12 2.27 3.18
N GLU A 24 -11.27 3.60 3.02
CA GLU A 24 -10.61 4.57 3.89
C GLU A 24 -11.14 4.46 5.34
N PHE A 25 -12.45 4.37 5.49
CA PHE A 25 -13.07 4.15 6.80
C PHE A 25 -12.76 2.75 7.36
N MET A 26 -12.71 1.74 6.47
CA MET A 26 -12.41 0.37 6.86
C MET A 26 -11.03 0.24 7.51
N LYS A 27 -10.02 0.98 7.08
CA LYS A 27 -8.68 1.00 7.69
C LYS A 27 -8.75 1.39 9.17
N ILE A 28 -9.48 2.46 9.47
CA ILE A 28 -9.66 2.95 10.85
C ILE A 28 -10.42 1.94 11.69
N ILE A 29 -11.54 1.43 11.18
CA ILE A 29 -12.37 0.44 11.87
C ILE A 29 -11.57 -0.84 12.15
N LEU A 30 -10.76 -1.29 11.19
CA LEU A 30 -9.90 -2.46 11.34
C LEU A 30 -8.86 -2.28 12.44
N ILE A 31 -8.19 -1.12 12.49
CA ILE A 31 -7.23 -0.80 13.57
C ILE A 31 -7.92 -0.88 14.93
N LEU A 32 -9.09 -0.27 15.10
CA LEU A 32 -9.83 -0.28 16.35
C LEU A 32 -10.30 -1.69 16.73
N ALA A 33 -10.81 -2.46 15.76
CA ALA A 33 -11.25 -3.82 15.98
C ALA A 33 -10.10 -4.74 16.40
N LEU A 34 -8.96 -4.68 15.69
CA LEU A 34 -7.79 -5.48 15.99
C LEU A 34 -7.16 -5.08 17.34
N SER A 35 -7.08 -3.78 17.64
CA SER A 35 -6.61 -3.30 18.94
C SER A 35 -7.47 -3.83 20.09
N LYS A 36 -8.81 -3.86 19.92
CA LYS A 36 -9.71 -4.45 20.89
C LYS A 36 -9.49 -5.96 21.07
N VAL A 37 -9.26 -6.69 19.97
CA VAL A 37 -8.95 -8.13 20.00
C VAL A 37 -7.68 -8.40 20.80
N VAL A 38 -6.61 -7.65 20.52
CA VAL A 38 -5.32 -7.75 21.19
C VAL A 38 -5.44 -7.39 22.67
N ALA A 39 -6.06 -6.25 22.98
CA ALA A 39 -6.23 -5.79 24.36
C ALA A 39 -7.01 -6.81 25.18
N ARG A 40 -8.14 -7.31 24.66
CA ARG A 40 -8.96 -8.33 25.33
C ARG A 40 -8.20 -9.64 25.52
N HIS A 41 -7.45 -10.09 24.52
CA HIS A 41 -6.66 -11.32 24.65
C HIS A 41 -5.60 -11.18 25.74
N ASN A 42 -4.83 -10.08 25.74
CA ASN A 42 -3.76 -9.84 26.72
C ASN A 42 -4.31 -9.64 28.14
N GLN A 43 -5.50 -9.05 28.29
CA GLN A 43 -6.14 -8.87 29.59
C GLN A 43 -6.52 -10.20 30.28
N PHE A 44 -6.95 -11.18 29.48
CA PHE A 44 -7.40 -12.48 30.04
C PHE A 44 -6.31 -13.57 30.00
N THR A 45 -5.15 -13.31 29.42
CA THR A 45 -4.08 -14.28 29.28
C THR A 45 -2.87 -13.89 30.14
N PHE A 46 -2.83 -14.39 31.37
CA PHE A 46 -1.72 -14.10 32.31
C PHE A 46 -0.44 -14.86 31.95
N ASN A 47 -0.53 -16.06 31.40
CA ASN A 47 0.61 -16.87 31.02
C ASN A 47 0.79 -16.86 29.49
N LYS A 48 1.84 -16.19 29.01
CA LYS A 48 2.21 -16.25 27.61
C LYS A 48 2.76 -17.63 27.28
N SER A 49 2.08 -18.33 26.39
CA SER A 49 2.49 -19.61 25.85
C SER A 49 2.42 -19.57 24.32
N PHE A 50 3.14 -20.44 23.65
CA PHE A 50 3.09 -20.54 22.20
C PHE A 50 1.65 -20.77 21.68
N GLN A 51 0.85 -21.54 22.41
CA GLN A 51 -0.56 -21.78 22.06
C GLN A 51 -1.42 -20.51 22.19
N SER A 52 -1.13 -19.66 23.22
CA SER A 52 -1.79 -18.38 23.39
C SER A 52 -1.46 -17.43 22.23
N ASP A 53 -0.19 -17.36 21.85
CA ASP A 53 0.27 -16.53 20.72
C ASP A 53 -0.37 -16.99 19.41
N LEU A 54 -0.44 -18.30 19.17
CA LEU A 54 -1.10 -18.86 18.00
C LEU A 54 -2.60 -18.54 17.97
N THR A 55 -3.25 -18.60 19.13
CA THR A 55 -4.68 -18.23 19.27
C THR A 55 -4.89 -16.75 18.94
N LEU A 56 -4.02 -15.86 19.44
CA LEU A 56 -4.09 -14.44 19.14
C LEU A 56 -3.87 -14.18 17.65
N PHE A 57 -2.87 -14.84 17.06
CA PHE A 57 -2.58 -14.75 15.63
C PHE A 57 -3.82 -15.11 14.79
N PHE A 58 -4.45 -16.26 15.05
CA PHE A 58 -5.64 -16.67 14.31
C PHE A 58 -6.85 -15.75 14.55
N LYS A 59 -6.99 -15.15 15.74
CA LYS A 59 -8.03 -14.15 15.99
C LYS A 59 -7.81 -12.88 15.14
N ILE A 60 -6.56 -12.41 15.04
CA ILE A 60 -6.19 -11.24 14.20
C ILE A 60 -6.51 -11.56 12.73
N ILE A 61 -6.04 -12.69 12.22
CA ILE A 61 -6.32 -13.11 10.83
C ILE A 61 -7.84 -13.26 10.60
N GLY A 62 -8.56 -13.92 11.51
CA GLY A 62 -10.00 -14.14 11.38
C GLY A 62 -10.82 -12.86 11.26
N VAL A 63 -10.47 -11.82 12.03
CA VAL A 63 -11.12 -10.50 11.91
C VAL A 63 -10.71 -9.78 10.64
N SER A 64 -9.48 -9.98 10.18
CA SER A 64 -8.94 -9.27 9.00
C SER A 64 -9.34 -9.90 7.66
N ILE A 65 -9.71 -11.19 7.63
CA ILE A 65 -9.92 -11.93 6.36
C ILE A 65 -11.09 -11.37 5.56
N ILE A 66 -12.17 -10.95 6.22
CA ILE A 66 -13.38 -10.43 5.55
C ILE A 66 -13.08 -9.08 4.87
N PRO A 67 -12.59 -8.03 5.58
CA PRO A 67 -12.27 -6.77 4.93
C PRO A 67 -11.18 -6.92 3.85
N MET A 68 -10.19 -7.77 4.09
CA MET A 68 -9.13 -8.02 3.12
C MET A 68 -9.66 -8.69 1.84
N ALA A 69 -10.52 -9.71 1.96
CA ALA A 69 -11.14 -10.37 0.81
C ALA A 69 -12.00 -9.40 -0.02
N LEU A 70 -12.78 -8.55 0.64
CA LEU A 70 -13.63 -7.56 -0.04
C LEU A 70 -12.79 -6.54 -0.84
N ILE A 71 -11.65 -6.09 -0.31
CA ILE A 71 -10.77 -5.13 -0.97
C ILE A 71 -10.00 -5.79 -2.13
N LEU A 72 -9.56 -7.03 -1.97
CA LEU A 72 -8.97 -7.80 -3.06
C LEU A 72 -9.92 -7.95 -4.25
N LEU A 73 -11.22 -8.17 -3.99
CA LEU A 73 -12.25 -8.23 -5.04
C LEU A 73 -12.47 -6.89 -5.77
N GLN A 74 -12.06 -5.77 -5.16
CA GLN A 74 -12.12 -4.44 -5.79
C GLN A 74 -10.95 -4.17 -6.73
N ASN A 75 -9.95 -5.06 -6.81
CA ASN A 75 -8.69 -4.90 -7.56
C ASN A 75 -7.88 -3.66 -7.13
N ASP A 76 -8.03 -3.22 -5.88
CA ASP A 76 -7.29 -2.10 -5.29
C ASP A 76 -6.07 -2.63 -4.55
N LEU A 77 -4.94 -2.76 -5.26
CA LEU A 77 -3.68 -3.24 -4.70
C LEU A 77 -3.09 -2.25 -3.68
N GLY A 78 -3.25 -0.95 -3.91
CA GLY A 78 -2.73 0.06 -3.00
C GLY A 78 -3.34 -0.07 -1.61
N THR A 79 -4.66 -0.06 -1.52
CA THR A 79 -5.38 -0.25 -0.26
C THR A 79 -5.11 -1.61 0.36
N THR A 80 -4.98 -2.67 -0.46
CA THR A 80 -4.63 -4.01 0.02
C THR A 80 -3.29 -4.01 0.76
N LEU A 81 -2.25 -3.39 0.19
CA LEU A 81 -0.93 -3.29 0.82
C LEU A 81 -0.97 -2.50 2.14
N VAL A 82 -1.75 -1.43 2.20
CA VAL A 82 -1.95 -0.67 3.44
C VAL A 82 -2.60 -1.54 4.53
N ILE A 83 -3.59 -2.35 4.19
CA ILE A 83 -4.21 -3.27 5.15
C ILE A 83 -3.23 -4.34 5.62
N TYR A 84 -2.41 -4.91 4.75
CA TYR A 84 -1.34 -5.81 5.16
C TYR A 84 -0.37 -5.13 6.14
N ALA A 85 0.01 -3.88 5.87
CA ALA A 85 0.87 -3.11 6.77
C ALA A 85 0.22 -2.86 8.13
N ILE A 86 -1.09 -2.56 8.18
CA ILE A 86 -1.85 -2.41 9.43
C ILE A 86 -1.85 -3.72 10.22
N ILE A 87 -2.16 -4.85 9.59
CA ILE A 87 -2.19 -6.16 10.25
C ILE A 87 -0.80 -6.51 10.78
N ALA A 88 0.25 -6.33 9.97
CA ALA A 88 1.63 -6.57 10.36
C ALA A 88 2.04 -5.67 11.54
N GLY A 89 1.73 -4.37 11.50
CA GLY A 89 2.00 -3.43 12.58
C GLY A 89 1.29 -3.82 13.88
N ILE A 90 0.00 -4.19 13.82
CA ILE A 90 -0.74 -4.67 15.00
C ILE A 90 -0.12 -5.97 15.55
N MET A 91 0.30 -6.90 14.69
CA MET A 91 0.98 -8.12 15.13
C MET A 91 2.30 -7.81 15.85
N LEU A 92 3.09 -6.86 15.36
CA LEU A 92 4.35 -6.45 15.99
C LEU A 92 4.16 -5.90 17.40
N VAL A 93 3.11 -5.09 17.60
CA VAL A 93 2.83 -4.48 18.91
C VAL A 93 1.91 -5.32 19.81
N SER A 94 1.38 -6.43 19.31
CA SER A 94 0.41 -7.27 20.05
C SER A 94 0.99 -8.02 21.24
N GLY A 95 2.33 -8.14 21.29
CA GLY A 95 3.04 -8.92 22.30
C GLY A 95 3.16 -10.40 21.97
N ILE A 96 2.85 -10.81 20.74
CA ILE A 96 3.16 -12.16 20.22
C ILE A 96 4.68 -12.36 20.21
N THR A 97 5.15 -13.55 20.60
CA THR A 97 6.57 -13.84 20.65
C THR A 97 7.22 -13.86 19.26
N TRP A 98 8.48 -13.39 19.18
CA TRP A 98 9.26 -13.40 17.95
C TRP A 98 9.47 -14.81 17.38
N ARG A 99 9.35 -15.86 18.20
CA ARG A 99 9.40 -17.26 17.74
C ARG A 99 8.31 -17.58 16.72
N LEU A 100 7.13 -16.91 16.83
CA LEU A 100 6.03 -17.06 15.88
C LEU A 100 6.11 -16.03 14.77
N LEU A 101 6.43 -14.77 15.08
CA LEU A 101 6.41 -13.66 14.11
C LEU A 101 7.58 -13.72 13.12
N ALA A 102 8.81 -14.01 13.60
CA ALA A 102 10.00 -13.98 12.74
C ALA A 102 9.89 -14.91 11.52
N PRO A 103 9.50 -16.19 11.65
CA PRO A 103 9.36 -17.06 10.48
C PRO A 103 8.29 -16.57 9.49
N ILE A 104 7.20 -15.95 9.99
CA ILE A 104 6.13 -15.40 9.14
C ILE A 104 6.65 -14.20 8.35
N PHE A 105 7.34 -13.25 9.01
CA PHE A 105 7.91 -12.09 8.34
C PHE A 105 9.02 -12.47 7.36
N ILE A 106 9.89 -13.41 7.74
CA ILE A 106 10.95 -13.93 6.85
C ILE A 106 10.30 -14.57 5.62
N ALA A 107 9.30 -15.43 5.81
CA ALA A 107 8.60 -16.04 4.69
C ALA A 107 7.93 -14.99 3.78
N ALA A 108 7.29 -13.97 4.35
CA ALA A 108 6.69 -12.88 3.58
C ALA A 108 7.73 -12.09 2.77
N ILE A 109 8.89 -11.79 3.35
CA ILE A 109 10.00 -11.11 2.67
C ILE A 109 10.56 -12.01 1.54
N VAL A 110 10.80 -13.28 1.80
CA VAL A 110 11.31 -14.21 0.79
C VAL A 110 10.34 -14.38 -0.37
N ILE A 111 9.05 -14.54 -0.09
CA ILE A 111 8.00 -14.64 -1.12
C ILE A 111 7.93 -13.34 -1.92
N GLY A 112 7.86 -12.19 -1.25
CA GLY A 112 7.80 -10.88 -1.90
C GLY A 112 9.03 -10.61 -2.79
N SER A 113 10.23 -10.87 -2.27
CA SER A 113 11.46 -10.74 -3.03
C SER A 113 11.51 -11.70 -4.24
N SER A 114 11.04 -12.94 -4.06
CA SER A 114 10.96 -13.93 -5.14
C SER A 114 10.01 -13.47 -6.26
N ILE A 115 8.87 -12.90 -5.91
CA ILE A 115 7.92 -12.34 -6.88
C ILE A 115 8.57 -11.18 -7.65
N ILE A 116 9.19 -10.22 -6.95
CA ILE A 116 9.86 -9.08 -7.58
C ILE A 116 10.98 -9.56 -8.53
N LEU A 117 11.85 -10.48 -8.07
CA LEU A 117 12.92 -11.04 -8.89
C LEU A 117 12.35 -11.76 -10.13
N THR A 118 11.25 -12.48 -9.98
CA THR A 118 10.64 -13.18 -11.12
C THR A 118 10.02 -12.19 -12.13
N ILE A 119 9.43 -11.08 -11.66
CA ILE A 119 8.97 -9.99 -12.54
C ILE A 119 10.13 -9.41 -13.35
N LEU A 120 11.28 -9.21 -12.71
CA LEU A 120 12.45 -8.62 -13.36
C LEU A 120 13.12 -9.54 -14.39
N PHE A 121 13.29 -10.83 -14.04
CA PHE A 121 14.05 -11.75 -14.87
C PHE A 121 13.22 -12.62 -15.81
N LYS A 122 11.95 -12.91 -15.47
CA LYS A 122 11.06 -13.78 -16.24
C LYS A 122 9.59 -13.33 -16.14
N PRO A 123 9.22 -12.17 -16.71
CA PRO A 123 7.86 -11.63 -16.60
C PRO A 123 6.77 -12.58 -17.12
N SER A 124 7.06 -13.36 -18.16
CA SER A 124 6.13 -14.33 -18.75
C SER A 124 5.68 -15.44 -17.80
N LEU A 125 6.49 -15.80 -16.80
CA LEU A 125 6.11 -16.81 -15.81
C LEU A 125 5.05 -16.28 -14.84
N ILE A 126 5.12 -15.01 -14.49
CA ILE A 126 4.19 -14.37 -13.55
C ILE A 126 2.82 -14.16 -14.20
N GLU A 127 2.80 -13.77 -15.47
CA GLU A 127 1.56 -13.63 -16.24
C GLU A 127 0.78 -14.96 -16.29
N ASN A 128 1.48 -16.06 -16.56
CA ASN A 128 0.88 -17.38 -16.64
C ASN A 128 0.48 -18.00 -15.29
N LEU A 129 1.25 -17.76 -14.21
CA LEU A 129 1.03 -18.38 -12.91
C LEU A 129 0.10 -17.58 -11.99
N LEU A 130 0.20 -16.26 -11.98
CA LEU A 130 -0.50 -15.41 -11.03
C LEU A 130 -1.56 -14.52 -11.68
N GLY A 131 -1.67 -14.53 -13.02
CA GLY A 131 -2.63 -13.70 -13.75
C GLY A 131 -2.44 -12.18 -13.51
N ILE A 132 -1.21 -11.76 -13.16
CA ILE A 132 -0.88 -10.36 -12.91
C ILE A 132 -0.98 -9.60 -14.22
N LYS A 133 -1.83 -8.57 -14.25
CA LYS A 133 -2.08 -7.78 -15.45
C LYS A 133 -0.86 -6.93 -15.82
N MET A 134 -0.66 -6.74 -17.13
CA MET A 134 0.48 -6.02 -17.69
C MET A 134 0.68 -4.60 -17.11
N TYR A 135 -0.42 -3.89 -16.78
CA TYR A 135 -0.33 -2.55 -16.18
C TYR A 135 0.28 -2.55 -14.75
N GLN A 136 0.16 -3.67 -14.03
CA GLN A 136 0.77 -3.81 -12.69
C GLN A 136 2.29 -4.04 -12.80
N MET A 137 2.73 -4.72 -13.85
CA MET A 137 4.15 -4.85 -14.19
C MET A 137 4.75 -3.51 -14.62
N GLY A 138 4.00 -2.70 -15.40
CA GLY A 138 4.40 -1.36 -15.81
C GLY A 138 4.76 -0.47 -14.63
N ARG A 139 3.98 -0.53 -13.52
CA ARG A 139 4.28 0.22 -12.30
C ARG A 139 5.59 -0.17 -11.63
N ILE A 140 5.94 -1.46 -11.62
CA ILE A 140 7.21 -1.92 -11.04
C ILE A 140 8.37 -1.50 -11.92
N ASN A 141 8.25 -1.66 -13.22
CA ASN A 141 9.27 -1.27 -14.17
C ASN A 141 9.52 0.24 -14.17
N SER A 142 8.45 1.05 -14.13
CA SER A 142 8.55 2.50 -14.07
C SER A 142 9.13 3.01 -12.73
N TRP A 143 8.93 2.26 -11.64
CA TRP A 143 9.58 2.57 -10.37
C TRP A 143 11.08 2.28 -10.37
N LEU A 144 11.51 1.23 -11.08
CA LEU A 144 12.92 0.85 -11.16
C LEU A 144 13.71 1.69 -12.17
N ASP A 145 13.07 2.03 -13.30
CA ASP A 145 13.66 2.87 -14.34
C ASP A 145 12.64 3.89 -14.87
N PRO A 146 12.38 4.98 -14.10
CA PRO A 146 11.37 5.96 -14.46
C PRO A 146 11.63 6.63 -15.81
N TYR A 147 12.89 6.84 -16.16
CA TYR A 147 13.27 7.57 -17.36
C TYR A 147 12.98 6.80 -18.65
N SER A 148 13.17 5.49 -18.65
CA SER A 148 12.83 4.63 -19.79
C SER A 148 11.32 4.53 -20.03
N TYR A 149 10.50 4.77 -19.01
CA TYR A 149 9.03 4.74 -19.06
C TYR A 149 8.39 6.12 -18.95
N SER A 150 9.16 7.19 -19.21
CA SER A 150 8.75 8.59 -19.02
C SER A 150 7.56 9.05 -19.87
N SER A 151 7.25 8.37 -20.97
CA SER A 151 6.10 8.67 -21.84
C SER A 151 4.83 7.84 -21.51
N GLY A 152 4.86 7.01 -20.45
CA GLY A 152 3.79 6.11 -20.05
C GLY A 152 3.61 6.05 -18.55
N ASP A 153 3.67 4.83 -18.00
CA ASP A 153 3.44 4.55 -16.56
C ASP A 153 4.42 5.29 -15.62
N GLY A 154 5.60 5.69 -16.12
CA GLY A 154 6.61 6.45 -15.38
C GLY A 154 6.47 7.97 -15.49
N TYR A 155 5.54 8.50 -16.28
CA TYR A 155 5.42 9.94 -16.54
C TYR A 155 5.30 10.76 -15.25
N HIS A 156 4.33 10.44 -14.41
CA HIS A 156 4.10 11.15 -13.14
C HIS A 156 5.32 11.10 -12.21
N LEU A 157 5.97 9.94 -12.12
CA LEU A 157 7.18 9.78 -11.29
C LEU A 157 8.34 10.59 -11.84
N THR A 158 8.54 10.58 -13.17
CA THR A 158 9.62 11.33 -13.81
C THR A 158 9.44 12.84 -13.63
N GLU A 159 8.21 13.36 -13.84
CA GLU A 159 7.93 14.78 -13.62
C GLU A 159 8.06 15.16 -12.14
N SER A 160 7.63 14.29 -11.22
CA SER A 160 7.83 14.46 -9.79
C SER A 160 9.33 14.58 -9.42
N LEU A 161 10.17 13.68 -9.93
CA LEU A 161 11.61 13.72 -9.69
C LEU A 161 12.27 14.98 -10.29
N LYS A 162 11.83 15.41 -11.48
CA LYS A 162 12.30 16.67 -12.10
C LYS A 162 11.92 17.87 -11.25
N ALA A 163 10.68 17.95 -10.75
CA ALA A 163 10.22 19.03 -9.91
C ALA A 163 11.05 19.14 -8.63
N ILE A 164 11.18 18.03 -7.87
CA ILE A 164 12.01 18.00 -6.66
C ILE A 164 13.46 18.41 -6.98
N GLY A 165 14.06 17.82 -8.02
CA GLY A 165 15.44 18.13 -8.40
C GLY A 165 15.63 19.59 -8.84
N SER A 166 14.62 20.20 -9.47
CA SER A 166 14.68 21.59 -9.92
C SER A 166 14.63 22.60 -8.77
N GLY A 167 14.01 22.23 -7.62
CA GLY A 167 13.93 23.08 -6.44
C GLY A 167 15.24 23.24 -5.68
N GLN A 168 16.18 22.32 -5.83
CA GLN A 168 17.47 22.34 -5.13
C GLN A 168 17.31 22.50 -3.60
N LEU A 169 18.26 23.17 -2.92
CA LEU A 169 18.23 23.38 -1.47
C LEU A 169 17.28 24.50 -1.02
N PHE A 170 17.04 25.52 -1.85
CA PHE A 170 16.32 26.72 -1.43
C PHE A 170 14.97 26.90 -2.12
N GLY A 171 14.64 26.04 -3.07
CA GLY A 171 13.41 26.14 -3.86
C GLY A 171 13.43 27.28 -4.88
N LYS A 172 12.43 27.27 -5.76
CA LYS A 172 12.18 28.33 -6.75
C LYS A 172 11.36 29.49 -6.20
N GLY A 173 10.78 29.33 -5.02
CA GLY A 173 9.85 30.28 -4.39
C GLY A 173 8.38 29.83 -4.52
N TYR A 174 7.55 30.31 -3.61
CA TYR A 174 6.14 29.99 -3.55
C TYR A 174 5.42 30.42 -4.85
N ASN A 175 4.63 29.50 -5.42
CA ASN A 175 3.90 29.68 -6.69
C ASN A 175 4.78 29.96 -7.93
N HIS A 176 6.05 29.53 -7.90
CA HIS A 176 6.98 29.64 -9.03
C HIS A 176 7.38 28.25 -9.57
N GLY A 177 6.57 27.23 -9.30
CA GLY A 177 6.73 25.91 -9.88
C GLY A 177 6.52 25.93 -11.40
N GLU A 178 7.44 25.33 -12.15
CA GLU A 178 7.41 25.29 -13.63
C GLU A 178 7.05 23.90 -14.16
N VAL A 179 7.24 22.88 -13.34
CA VAL A 179 7.01 21.50 -13.77
C VAL A 179 5.52 21.16 -13.63
N TYR A 180 4.89 20.84 -14.75
CA TYR A 180 3.50 20.38 -14.72
C TYR A 180 3.41 18.93 -14.24
N ILE A 181 2.81 18.73 -13.08
CA ILE A 181 2.56 17.41 -12.49
C ILE A 181 1.05 17.22 -12.40
N PRO A 182 0.47 16.22 -13.09
CA PRO A 182 -0.91 15.84 -12.83
C PRO A 182 -1.10 15.43 -11.36
N GLU A 183 -2.28 15.67 -10.78
CA GLU A 183 -2.57 15.38 -9.36
C GLU A 183 -1.58 16.02 -8.36
N ASN A 184 -1.05 17.21 -8.69
CA ASN A 184 -0.05 17.94 -7.90
C ASN A 184 -0.53 18.34 -6.50
N HIS A 185 -1.85 18.48 -6.30
CA HIS A 185 -2.46 18.86 -5.02
C HIS A 185 -2.92 17.66 -4.18
N THR A 186 -2.71 16.44 -4.64
CA THR A 186 -3.07 15.19 -3.95
C THR A 186 -1.83 14.28 -3.81
N ASP A 187 -1.62 13.40 -4.77
CA ASP A 187 -0.62 12.34 -4.71
C ASP A 187 0.82 12.87 -4.81
N PHE A 188 1.02 14.01 -5.47
CA PHE A 188 2.34 14.61 -5.73
C PHE A 188 2.55 15.96 -5.05
N ILE A 189 1.83 16.26 -3.97
CA ILE A 189 2.00 17.52 -3.23
C ILE A 189 3.43 17.72 -2.73
N PHE A 190 4.11 16.65 -2.34
CA PHE A 190 5.51 16.72 -1.88
C PHE A 190 6.44 17.21 -2.98
N SER A 191 6.15 16.89 -4.24
CA SER A 191 6.96 17.35 -5.38
C SER A 191 6.83 18.85 -5.60
N VAL A 192 5.62 19.40 -5.39
CA VAL A 192 5.38 20.85 -5.43
C VAL A 192 6.12 21.55 -4.30
N ILE A 193 6.04 21.02 -3.08
CA ILE A 193 6.77 21.55 -1.93
C ILE A 193 8.29 21.51 -2.20
N GLY A 194 8.81 20.40 -2.73
CA GLY A 194 10.21 20.26 -3.07
C GLY A 194 10.67 21.24 -4.16
N GLU A 195 9.83 21.53 -5.17
CA GLU A 195 10.15 22.51 -6.20
C GLU A 195 10.13 23.94 -5.67
N GLU A 196 9.11 24.30 -4.87
CA GLU A 196 8.91 25.68 -4.41
C GLU A 196 9.77 26.03 -3.19
N MET A 197 9.95 25.12 -2.24
CA MET A 197 10.65 25.36 -0.97
C MET A 197 12.06 24.76 -0.91
N GLY A 198 12.35 23.82 -1.80
CA GLY A 198 13.61 23.07 -1.78
C GLY A 198 13.58 21.88 -0.81
N PHE A 199 14.76 21.21 -0.63
CA PHE A 199 14.92 20.01 0.23
C PHE A 199 16.25 20.03 0.98
#